data_a461f59094efebec004b21f2ff67e1fe
#
_entry.id   a461f59094efebec004b21f2ff67e1fe
#
_cell.length_a   1.000
_cell.length_b   1.000
_cell.length_c   1.000
_cell.angle_alpha   90.00
_cell.angle_beta   90.00
_cell.angle_gamma   90.00
#
_symmetry.space_group_name_H-M   'P 1'
#
loop_
_entity.id
_entity.type
_entity.pdbx_description
1 polymer ?
#
loop_
_entity_poly.entity_id
_entity_poly.type
_entity_poly.pdbx_seq_one_letter_code
_entity_poly.pdbx_strand_id
1 'polypeptide(L)'
;MIAHMYKGANIAQLGILPSDTKVNWSDIIFNALTIKGITGRRMWETWYQMEQMLLGGLDLSPVITHRFHFDDFQKGFDVMLSGQCGKVLLEW
;
A
#
# COMPACT_ATOMS: atom_id res chain seq x y z
N MET A 1 -9.18 -9.33 9.44
CA MET A 1 -8.83 -9.81 8.08
C MET A 1 -8.62 -11.32 8.07
N ILE A 2 -7.60 -11.87 8.74
CA ILE A 2 -7.26 -13.32 8.70
C ILE A 2 -8.44 -14.22 9.05
N ALA A 3 -9.17 -13.91 10.12
CA ALA A 3 -10.34 -14.67 10.58
C ALA A 3 -11.52 -14.74 9.59
N HIS A 4 -11.52 -13.93 8.53
CA HIS A 4 -12.57 -13.89 7.52
C HIS A 4 -12.12 -14.43 6.16
N MET A 5 -10.96 -15.08 6.12
CA MET A 5 -10.43 -15.66 4.88
C MET A 5 -11.03 -17.04 4.63
N TYR A 6 -11.23 -17.36 3.36
CA TYR A 6 -11.61 -18.72 2.96
C TYR A 6 -10.46 -19.70 3.21
N LYS A 7 -10.78 -20.96 3.45
CA LYS A 7 -9.77 -22.03 3.55
C LYS A 7 -8.95 -22.13 2.27
N GLY A 8 -7.65 -22.22 2.43
CA GLY A 8 -6.71 -22.30 1.31
C GLY A 8 -6.41 -20.95 0.63
N ALA A 9 -6.91 -19.83 1.16
CA ALA A 9 -6.67 -18.51 0.57
C ALA A 9 -5.21 -18.07 0.69
N ASN A 10 -4.82 -17.15 -0.21
CA ASN A 10 -3.48 -16.56 -0.26
C ASN A 10 -3.51 -15.09 0.18
N ILE A 11 -2.53 -14.70 0.97
CA ILE A 11 -2.31 -13.33 1.42
C ILE A 11 -0.99 -12.84 0.85
N ALA A 12 -1.01 -11.73 0.12
CA ALA A 12 0.18 -10.99 -0.28
C ALA A 12 0.40 -9.83 0.71
N GLN A 13 1.36 -9.98 1.60
CA GLN A 13 1.67 -8.98 2.62
C GLN A 13 2.73 -8.01 2.09
N LEU A 14 2.30 -6.80 1.73
CA LEU A 14 3.16 -5.76 1.18
C LEU A 14 3.62 -4.76 2.24
N GLY A 15 2.75 -4.35 3.15
CA GLY A 15 3.05 -3.35 4.18
C GLY A 15 3.94 -3.90 5.28
N ILE A 16 4.82 -3.05 5.80
CA ILE A 16 5.63 -3.35 6.98
C ILE A 16 4.74 -3.12 8.21
N LEU A 17 4.53 -4.16 8.97
CA LEU A 17 3.77 -4.11 10.21
C LEU A 17 4.68 -3.67 11.37
N PRO A 18 4.11 -3.04 12.42
CA PRO A 18 4.84 -2.79 13.66
C PRO A 18 5.44 -4.08 14.22
N SER A 19 6.61 -3.97 14.86
CA SER A 19 7.36 -5.13 15.37
C SER A 19 6.62 -5.94 16.46
N ASP A 20 5.67 -5.31 17.12
CA ASP A 20 4.83 -5.89 18.17
C ASP A 20 3.50 -6.46 17.64
N THR A 21 3.30 -6.48 16.32
CA THR A 21 2.09 -6.99 15.70
C THR A 21 1.88 -8.46 16.04
N LYS A 22 0.75 -8.74 16.67
CA LYS A 22 0.34 -10.12 17.03
C LYS A 22 -0.48 -10.72 15.90
N VAL A 23 -0.14 -11.95 15.55
CA VAL A 23 -0.87 -12.75 14.55
C VAL A 23 -1.43 -13.98 15.22
N ASN A 24 -2.72 -14.27 15.01
CA ASN A 24 -3.32 -15.51 15.46
C ASN A 24 -2.94 -16.66 14.51
N TRP A 25 -1.93 -17.41 14.89
CA TRP A 25 -1.43 -18.56 14.12
C TRP A 25 -2.47 -19.65 13.96
N SER A 26 -3.38 -19.81 14.92
CA SER A 26 -4.46 -20.81 14.82
C SER A 26 -5.37 -20.53 13.63
N ASP A 27 -5.72 -19.26 13.38
CA ASP A 27 -6.54 -18.90 12.21
C ASP A 27 -5.83 -19.24 10.89
N ILE A 28 -4.50 -19.03 10.85
CA ILE A 28 -3.70 -19.36 9.66
C ILE A 28 -3.69 -20.88 9.43
N ILE A 29 -3.46 -21.66 10.49
CA ILE A 29 -3.37 -23.11 10.41
C ILE A 29 -4.72 -23.73 10.05
N PHE A 30 -5.78 -23.38 10.79
CA PHE A 30 -7.11 -23.98 10.58
C PHE A 30 -7.76 -23.58 9.25
N ASN A 31 -7.37 -22.44 8.70
CA ASN A 31 -7.81 -22.01 7.37
C ASN A 31 -6.81 -22.38 6.26
N ALA A 32 -5.73 -23.09 6.57
CA ALA A 32 -4.70 -23.51 5.60
C ALA A 32 -4.22 -22.34 4.72
N LEU A 33 -3.96 -21.16 5.33
CA LEU A 33 -3.62 -19.95 4.59
C LEU A 33 -2.16 -19.97 4.14
N THR A 34 -1.92 -19.43 2.95
CA THR A 34 -0.57 -19.12 2.46
C THR A 34 -0.31 -17.62 2.63
N ILE A 35 0.78 -17.26 3.30
CA ILE A 35 1.20 -15.86 3.44
C ILE A 35 2.52 -15.66 2.69
N LYS A 36 2.50 -14.76 1.71
CA LYS A 36 3.67 -14.39 0.94
C LYS A 36 4.06 -12.95 1.23
N GLY A 37 5.25 -12.73 1.76
CA GLY A 37 5.84 -11.40 1.87
C GLY A 37 6.19 -10.84 0.49
N ILE A 38 5.85 -9.58 0.26
CA ILE A 38 6.17 -8.87 -0.98
C ILE A 38 7.10 -7.71 -0.65
N THR A 39 8.25 -7.67 -1.30
CA THR A 39 9.19 -6.56 -1.19
C THR A 39 9.68 -6.13 -2.57
N GLY A 40 9.96 -4.82 -2.70
CA GLY A 40 10.42 -4.24 -3.95
C GLY A 40 9.37 -4.26 -5.06
N ARG A 41 9.86 -4.16 -6.28
CA ARG A 41 9.07 -4.17 -7.51
C ARG A 41 9.93 -4.65 -8.68
N ARG A 42 9.30 -5.03 -9.75
CA ARG A 42 9.97 -5.25 -11.04
C ARG A 42 10.26 -3.89 -11.68
N MET A 43 11.43 -3.32 -11.40
CA MET A 43 11.85 -2.06 -12.01
C MET A 43 11.80 -2.18 -13.54
N TRP A 44 11.54 -1.07 -14.21
CA TRP A 44 11.33 -0.93 -15.65
C TRP A 44 10.02 -1.54 -16.14
N GLU A 45 9.73 -2.81 -15.86
CA GLU A 45 8.49 -3.47 -16.27
C GLU A 45 7.26 -2.75 -15.68
N THR A 46 7.26 -2.51 -14.37
CA THR A 46 6.13 -1.85 -13.71
C THR A 46 6.02 -0.38 -14.07
N TRP A 47 7.12 0.29 -14.38
CA TRP A 47 7.09 1.67 -14.88
C TRP A 47 6.50 1.73 -16.28
N TYR A 48 6.93 0.84 -17.17
CA TYR A 48 6.34 0.73 -18.50
C TYR A 48 4.83 0.45 -18.44
N GLN A 49 4.42 -0.50 -17.60
CA GLN A 49 2.99 -0.79 -17.41
C GLN A 49 2.21 0.43 -16.91
N MET A 50 2.75 1.16 -15.96
CA MET A 50 2.15 2.39 -15.45
C MET A 50 2.00 3.45 -16.56
N GLU A 51 3.04 3.68 -17.34
CA GLU A 51 2.99 4.61 -18.47
C GLU A 51 1.91 4.21 -19.49
N GLN A 52 1.85 2.94 -19.85
CA GLN A 52 0.83 2.44 -20.78
C GLN A 52 -0.60 2.60 -20.22
N MET A 53 -0.79 2.39 -18.92
CA MET A 53 -2.09 2.61 -18.28
C MET A 53 -2.48 4.09 -18.29
N LEU A 54 -1.54 5.00 -18.01
CA LEU A 54 -1.78 6.45 -18.07
C LEU A 54 -2.11 6.91 -19.49
N LEU A 55 -1.37 6.44 -20.48
CA LEU A 55 -1.65 6.70 -21.90
C LEU A 55 -3.00 6.12 -22.34
N GLY A 56 -3.41 5.01 -21.74
CA GLY A 56 -4.72 4.39 -21.94
C GLY A 56 -5.88 5.08 -21.21
N GLY A 57 -5.62 6.18 -20.49
CA GLY A 57 -6.65 6.97 -19.82
C GLY A 57 -6.86 6.66 -18.34
N LEU A 58 -5.92 5.96 -17.68
CA LEU A 58 -5.98 5.80 -16.23
C LEU A 58 -5.89 7.16 -15.53
N ASP A 59 -6.92 7.52 -14.77
CA ASP A 59 -6.94 8.73 -13.96
C ASP A 59 -6.43 8.43 -12.54
N LEU A 60 -5.34 9.09 -12.14
CA LEU A 60 -4.76 9.01 -10.81
C LEU A 60 -5.20 10.15 -9.88
N SER A 61 -5.98 11.11 -10.38
CA SER A 61 -6.42 12.27 -9.58
C SER A 61 -7.08 11.87 -8.25
N PRO A 62 -7.92 10.82 -8.17
CA PRO A 62 -8.54 10.42 -6.91
C PRO A 62 -7.56 9.91 -5.85
N VAL A 63 -6.35 9.48 -6.27
CA VAL A 63 -5.32 8.99 -5.34
C VAL A 63 -4.54 10.15 -4.70
N ILE A 64 -4.44 11.29 -5.39
CA ILE A 64 -3.73 12.47 -4.92
C ILE A 64 -4.68 13.29 -4.05
N THR A 65 -4.54 13.15 -2.73
CA THR A 65 -5.48 13.76 -1.78
C THR A 65 -5.02 15.11 -1.25
N HIS A 66 -3.71 15.35 -1.22
CA HIS A 66 -3.14 16.57 -0.64
C HIS A 66 -1.97 17.07 -1.48
N ARG A 67 -1.89 18.41 -1.59
CA ARG A 67 -0.78 19.13 -2.22
C ARG A 67 -0.32 20.22 -1.28
N PHE A 68 0.98 20.31 -1.06
CA PHE A 68 1.60 21.35 -0.24
C PHE A 68 2.78 21.95 -1.00
N HIS A 69 3.05 23.23 -0.77
CA HIS A 69 4.33 23.79 -1.19
C HIS A 69 5.48 23.11 -0.44
N PHE A 70 6.64 22.97 -1.05
CA PHE A 70 7.76 22.24 -0.43
C PHE A 70 8.18 22.82 0.92
N ASP A 71 8.05 24.15 1.14
CA ASP A 71 8.33 24.79 2.43
C ASP A 71 7.42 24.26 3.56
N ASP A 72 6.24 23.77 3.20
CA ASP A 72 5.26 23.21 4.13
C ASP A 72 5.41 21.67 4.30
N PHE A 73 6.58 21.11 3.98
CA PHE A 73 6.80 19.65 4.00
C PHE A 73 6.38 19.00 5.33
N GLN A 74 6.58 19.70 6.45
CA GLN A 74 6.20 19.16 7.77
C GLN A 74 4.69 18.88 7.85
N LYS A 75 3.85 19.79 7.34
CA LYS A 75 2.38 19.58 7.27
C LYS A 75 2.04 18.35 6.44
N GLY A 76 2.78 18.13 5.34
CA GLY A 76 2.62 16.94 4.51
C GLY A 76 2.92 15.65 5.29
N PHE A 77 4.00 15.61 6.05
CA PHE A 77 4.35 14.46 6.90
C PHE A 77 3.34 14.24 8.02
N ASP A 78 2.86 15.32 8.67
CA ASP A 78 1.86 15.21 9.73
C ASP A 78 0.55 14.60 9.21
N VAL A 79 0.12 14.98 8.01
CA VAL A 79 -1.04 14.39 7.33
C VAL A 79 -0.80 12.91 7.01
N MET A 80 0.38 12.54 6.55
CA MET A 80 0.73 11.15 6.30
C MET A 80 0.70 10.30 7.59
N LEU A 81 1.23 10.83 8.69
CA LEU A 81 1.23 10.16 9.99
C LEU A 81 -0.18 9.99 10.56
N SER A 82 -1.10 10.89 10.25
CA SER A 82 -2.51 10.77 10.66
C SER A 82 -3.24 9.58 10.01
N GLY A 83 -2.72 9.05 8.89
CA GLY A 83 -3.37 8.00 8.11
C GLY A 83 -4.61 8.46 7.35
N GLN A 84 -4.94 9.75 7.35
CA GLN A 84 -6.14 10.32 6.70
C GLN A 84 -5.81 10.86 5.29
N CYS A 85 -4.93 10.20 4.58
CA CYS A 85 -4.54 10.60 3.22
C CYS A 85 -4.32 9.42 2.29
N GLY A 86 -4.45 9.69 1.00
CA GLY A 86 -3.87 8.88 -0.06
C GLY A 86 -2.46 9.38 -0.38
N LYS A 87 -2.24 9.84 -1.61
CA LYS A 87 -0.93 10.41 -2.00
C LYS A 87 -0.84 11.89 -1.63
N VAL A 88 0.21 12.24 -0.90
CA VAL A 88 0.59 13.62 -0.60
C VAL A 88 1.71 14.04 -1.56
N LEU A 89 1.56 15.19 -2.23
CA LEU A 89 2.56 15.78 -3.10
C LEU A 89 3.14 17.04 -2.47
N LEU A 90 4.44 17.23 -2.65
CA LEU A 90 5.13 18.49 -2.40
C LEU A 90 5.45 19.13 -3.76
N GLU A 91 5.08 20.39 -3.92
CA GLU A 91 5.24 21.18 -5.15
C GLU A 91 6.31 22.25 -4.92
N TRP A 92 7.18 22.46 -5.90
CA TRP A 92 8.28 23.44 -5.89
C TRP A 92 7.84 24.77 -6.47
#